data_1ce290c83623e23ac23a1fa887e47fff
#
_entry.id   1ce290c83623e23ac23a1fa887e47fff
#
_cell.length_a   1.000
_cell.length_b   1.000
_cell.length_c   1.000
_cell.angle_alpha   90.00
_cell.angle_beta   90.00
_cell.angle_gamma   90.00
#
_symmetry.space_group_name_H-M   'P 1'
#
loop_
_entity.id
_entity.type
_entity.pdbx_description
1 polymer ?
#
loop_
_entity_poly.entity_id
_entity_poly.type
_entity_poly.pdbx_seq_one_letter_code
_entity_poly.pdbx_strand_id
1 'polypeptide(L)'
;MKTNLHRWGCALLLALGALSCAADDTVSLVFAGDIVLDDTAGAMIARGEDPLASFSSVFASADIRIANLECVVANTGNPGEKNFTFRAHPRSLPVLKRHFDALALANNHSGDFGRAAFAEMLGLLKGAGLAQFGGGHNLSEAHTPLIIERKGLRIALLGYNEFMPRSFEADFDAPGVAWSEDEQVVDDIRKARSVYRADLVIPVMHWGWENELTANDRQRQLARVMVDAGADAVIGGHPHVTQDIEHYQGKPIVYSVGNFVMKET
;
A
#
# COMPACT_ATOMS: atom_id res chain seq x y z
N MET A 1 -49.22 -36.39 -66.63
CA MET A 1 -48.30 -36.85 -65.58
C MET A 1 -47.33 -35.73 -65.28
N LYS A 2 -47.46 -35.07 -64.11
CA LYS A 2 -46.63 -33.98 -63.67
C LYS A 2 -45.71 -34.46 -62.56
N THR A 3 -44.42 -34.48 -62.75
CA THR A 3 -43.39 -34.84 -61.79
C THR A 3 -42.95 -33.61 -60.98
N ASN A 4 -43.19 -33.62 -59.68
CA ASN A 4 -42.70 -32.60 -58.77
C ASN A 4 -41.30 -32.97 -58.29
N LEU A 5 -40.29 -32.11 -58.60
CA LEU A 5 -38.98 -32.16 -57.99
C LEU A 5 -38.99 -31.36 -56.69
N HIS A 6 -38.72 -32.06 -55.59
CA HIS A 6 -38.46 -31.44 -54.31
C HIS A 6 -36.96 -31.07 -54.19
N ARG A 7 -36.70 -29.77 -54.06
CA ARG A 7 -35.34 -29.24 -53.81
C ARG A 7 -35.16 -29.25 -52.28
N TRP A 8 -34.22 -30.06 -51.80
CA TRP A 8 -33.74 -30.02 -50.43
C TRP A 8 -32.64 -28.96 -50.33
N GLY A 9 -32.90 -27.82 -49.60
CA GLY A 9 -31.88 -26.82 -49.26
C GLY A 9 -31.22 -27.23 -47.95
N CYS A 10 -29.95 -27.63 -47.99
CA CYS A 10 -29.13 -27.77 -46.79
C CYS A 10 -28.76 -26.36 -46.27
N ALA A 11 -29.33 -25.95 -45.14
CA ALA A 11 -28.89 -24.81 -44.39
C ALA A 11 -27.69 -25.21 -43.53
N LEU A 12 -26.50 -24.72 -43.89
CA LEU A 12 -25.27 -24.88 -43.08
C LEU A 12 -25.28 -23.82 -41.97
N LEU A 13 -25.60 -24.20 -40.74
CA LEU A 13 -25.45 -23.35 -39.56
C LEU A 13 -23.96 -23.33 -39.17
N LEU A 14 -23.28 -22.21 -39.47
CA LEU A 14 -21.99 -21.88 -38.93
C LEU A 14 -22.20 -21.43 -37.47
N ALA A 15 -21.94 -22.32 -36.51
CA ALA A 15 -21.78 -21.96 -35.11
C ALA A 15 -20.41 -21.26 -34.94
N LEU A 16 -20.40 -19.92 -34.91
CA LEU A 16 -19.25 -19.17 -34.40
C LEU A 16 -19.18 -19.41 -32.89
N GLY A 17 -18.35 -20.36 -32.48
CA GLY A 17 -17.92 -20.49 -31.11
C GLY A 17 -17.11 -19.24 -30.74
N ALA A 18 -17.69 -18.31 -29.95
CA ALA A 18 -16.93 -17.28 -29.27
C ALA A 18 -16.00 -17.99 -28.28
N LEU A 19 -14.71 -18.07 -28.63
CA LEU A 19 -13.68 -18.36 -27.65
C LEU A 19 -13.72 -17.22 -26.64
N SER A 20 -14.46 -17.39 -25.57
CA SER A 20 -14.33 -16.58 -24.36
C SER A 20 -12.93 -16.85 -23.83
N CYS A 21 -11.99 -15.94 -24.10
CA CYS A 21 -10.75 -15.85 -23.37
C CYS A 21 -11.18 -15.57 -21.92
N ALA A 22 -11.12 -16.56 -21.06
CA ALA A 22 -11.35 -16.33 -19.64
C ALA A 22 -10.33 -15.28 -19.22
N ALA A 23 -10.80 -14.07 -18.93
CA ALA A 23 -9.98 -13.06 -18.28
C ALA A 23 -9.47 -13.71 -16.99
N ASP A 24 -8.20 -13.55 -16.71
CA ASP A 24 -7.61 -14.00 -15.44
C ASP A 24 -8.32 -13.22 -14.33
N ASP A 25 -9.22 -13.87 -13.62
CA ASP A 25 -10.06 -13.26 -12.57
C ASP A 25 -9.27 -12.95 -11.30
N THR A 26 -7.95 -13.14 -11.33
CA THR A 26 -7.06 -12.89 -10.20
C THR A 26 -6.40 -11.52 -10.28
N VAL A 27 -6.27 -10.83 -9.14
CA VAL A 27 -5.48 -9.62 -8.98
C VAL A 27 -4.27 -9.93 -8.12
N SER A 28 -3.09 -9.65 -8.66
CA SER A 28 -1.83 -9.81 -7.95
C SER A 28 -1.38 -8.49 -7.32
N LEU A 29 -1.02 -8.54 -6.02
CA LEU A 29 -0.48 -7.41 -5.27
C LEU A 29 0.94 -7.74 -4.80
N VAL A 30 1.84 -6.76 -4.95
CA VAL A 30 3.20 -6.81 -4.37
C VAL A 30 3.32 -5.74 -3.30
N PHE A 31 3.78 -6.14 -2.12
CA PHE A 31 4.13 -5.26 -1.01
C PHE A 31 5.65 -5.29 -0.85
N ALA A 32 6.32 -4.16 -1.08
CA ALA A 32 7.78 -4.10 -1.15
C ALA A 32 8.45 -3.79 0.21
N GLY A 33 7.72 -3.52 1.27
CA GLY A 33 8.30 -3.21 2.57
C GLY A 33 8.78 -1.75 2.72
N ASP A 34 9.72 -1.54 3.62
CA ASP A 34 10.17 -0.21 4.03
C ASP A 34 11.17 0.39 3.04
N ILE A 35 10.90 1.63 2.60
CA ILE A 35 11.72 2.35 1.61
C ILE A 35 12.18 3.68 2.18
N VAL A 36 13.49 3.86 2.26
CA VAL A 36 14.17 5.13 2.55
C VAL A 36 14.98 5.55 1.31
N LEU A 37 14.60 6.64 0.65
CA LEU A 37 15.29 7.19 -0.53
C LEU A 37 16.16 8.39 -0.17
N ASP A 38 16.79 8.33 0.99
CA ASP A 38 17.80 9.27 1.48
C ASP A 38 19.20 8.66 1.30
N ASP A 39 20.24 9.38 1.67
CA ASP A 39 21.64 8.97 1.69
C ASP A 39 22.10 8.24 0.41
N THR A 40 22.50 6.96 0.48
CA THR A 40 23.02 6.19 -0.66
C THR A 40 22.03 6.10 -1.81
N ALA A 41 20.77 5.75 -1.54
CA ALA A 41 19.73 5.69 -2.57
C ALA A 41 19.44 7.08 -3.16
N GLY A 42 19.40 8.11 -2.32
CA GLY A 42 19.25 9.51 -2.75
C GLY A 42 20.43 9.99 -3.60
N ALA A 43 21.66 9.60 -3.28
CA ALA A 43 22.86 9.90 -4.05
C ALA A 43 22.85 9.19 -5.43
N MET A 44 22.41 7.94 -5.50
CA MET A 44 22.19 7.21 -6.78
C MET A 44 21.20 7.97 -7.66
N ILE A 45 20.04 8.34 -7.10
CA ILE A 45 19.01 9.09 -7.83
C ILE A 45 19.54 10.46 -8.31
N ALA A 46 20.37 11.11 -7.49
CA ALA A 46 20.98 12.40 -7.87
C ALA A 46 21.93 12.28 -9.08
N ARG A 47 22.53 11.11 -9.31
CA ARG A 47 23.36 10.81 -10.49
C ARG A 47 22.54 10.28 -11.68
N GLY A 48 21.20 10.20 -11.56
CA GLY A 48 20.32 9.67 -12.59
C GLY A 48 20.21 8.15 -12.60
N GLU A 49 20.70 7.48 -11.56
CA GLU A 49 20.58 6.03 -11.37
C GLU A 49 19.25 5.69 -10.72
N ASP A 50 18.76 4.48 -10.96
CA ASP A 50 17.52 3.97 -10.38
C ASP A 50 17.88 2.81 -9.41
N PRO A 51 17.84 3.04 -8.08
CA PRO A 51 18.19 2.01 -7.11
C PRO A 51 17.25 0.80 -7.10
N LEU A 52 16.07 0.93 -7.72
CA LEU A 52 15.05 -0.12 -7.79
C LEU A 52 15.05 -0.89 -9.12
N ALA A 53 15.90 -0.51 -10.08
CA ALA A 53 15.89 -1.04 -11.45
C ALA A 53 15.98 -2.58 -11.51
N SER A 54 16.75 -3.20 -10.61
CA SER A 54 16.93 -4.66 -10.54
C SER A 54 15.64 -5.43 -10.24
N PHE A 55 14.65 -4.76 -9.64
CA PHE A 55 13.36 -5.35 -9.28
C PHE A 55 12.26 -5.08 -10.31
N SER A 56 12.56 -4.39 -11.40
CA SER A 56 11.56 -3.98 -12.41
C SER A 56 10.75 -5.17 -12.96
N SER A 57 11.37 -6.35 -13.13
CA SER A 57 10.65 -7.55 -13.61
C SER A 57 9.66 -8.10 -12.59
N VAL A 58 10.00 -8.04 -11.29
CA VAL A 58 9.09 -8.45 -10.20
C VAL A 58 7.90 -7.51 -10.13
N PHE A 59 8.15 -6.21 -10.19
CA PHE A 59 7.08 -5.20 -10.18
C PHE A 59 6.20 -5.27 -11.42
N ALA A 60 6.77 -5.53 -12.60
CA ALA A 60 6.01 -5.66 -13.84
C ALA A 60 5.07 -6.88 -13.85
N SER A 61 5.30 -7.89 -13.00
CA SER A 61 4.44 -9.07 -12.89
C SER A 61 3.21 -8.86 -12.04
N ALA A 62 3.14 -7.76 -11.27
CA ALA A 62 2.04 -7.45 -10.37
C ALA A 62 1.05 -6.45 -10.97
N ASP A 63 -0.22 -6.62 -10.65
CA ASP A 63 -1.28 -5.70 -11.03
C ASP A 63 -1.25 -4.41 -10.18
N ILE A 64 -0.86 -4.51 -8.90
CA ILE A 64 -0.78 -3.40 -7.95
C ILE A 64 0.50 -3.55 -7.13
N ARG A 65 1.27 -2.45 -7.03
CA ARG A 65 2.57 -2.38 -6.36
C ARG A 65 2.51 -1.36 -5.24
N ILE A 66 2.79 -1.80 -4.03
CA ILE A 66 2.63 -1.02 -2.81
C ILE A 66 3.97 -1.06 -2.04
N ALA A 67 4.33 0.06 -1.40
CA ALA A 67 5.46 0.12 -0.47
C ALA A 67 5.14 1.04 0.72
N ASN A 68 5.86 0.88 1.82
CA ASN A 68 5.90 1.85 2.89
C ASN A 68 6.98 2.89 2.61
N LEU A 69 6.60 4.15 2.41
CA LEU A 69 7.55 5.26 2.22
C LEU A 69 7.99 5.78 3.59
N GLU A 70 9.09 5.23 4.10
CA GLU A 70 9.60 5.50 5.44
C GLU A 70 10.59 6.68 5.47
N CYS A 71 10.30 7.69 4.69
CA CYS A 71 11.01 8.98 4.69
C CYS A 71 10.10 10.09 4.20
N VAL A 72 10.39 11.31 4.64
CA VAL A 72 9.69 12.50 4.11
C VAL A 72 10.27 12.86 2.75
N VAL A 73 9.43 13.07 1.74
CA VAL A 73 9.84 13.64 0.45
C VAL A 73 9.54 15.14 0.46
N ALA A 74 10.55 15.96 0.71
CA ALA A 74 10.36 17.41 0.84
C ALA A 74 11.65 18.19 0.57
N ASN A 75 11.50 19.48 0.28
CA ASN A 75 12.59 20.45 0.25
C ASN A 75 12.71 21.23 1.56
N THR A 76 11.63 21.26 2.35
CA THR A 76 11.48 22.09 3.55
C THR A 76 11.56 21.28 4.85
N GLY A 77 11.48 21.96 5.97
CA GLY A 77 11.50 21.41 7.32
C GLY A 77 12.90 21.24 7.90
N ASN A 78 12.96 21.14 9.21
CA ASN A 78 14.17 20.86 9.98
C ASN A 78 14.05 19.48 10.61
N PRO A 79 15.15 18.73 10.75
CA PRO A 79 15.11 17.44 11.41
C PRO A 79 14.63 17.59 12.86
N GLY A 80 13.75 16.68 13.29
CA GLY A 80 13.34 16.58 14.68
C GLY A 80 14.46 16.06 15.58
N GLU A 81 14.24 16.13 16.88
CA GLU A 81 15.18 15.62 17.90
C GLU A 81 15.06 14.08 18.01
N LYS A 82 15.57 13.38 16.99
CA LYS A 82 15.60 11.91 16.88
C LYS A 82 17.02 11.49 16.44
N ASN A 83 17.39 10.27 16.83
CA ASN A 83 18.68 9.69 16.41
C ASN A 83 18.77 9.51 14.89
N PHE A 84 17.65 9.14 14.26
CA PHE A 84 17.54 8.92 12.83
C PHE A 84 16.39 9.76 12.28
N THR A 85 16.69 10.55 11.24
CA THR A 85 15.70 11.32 10.48
C THR A 85 15.98 11.14 9.00
N PHE A 86 14.93 10.88 8.21
CA PHE A 86 15.05 10.55 6.80
C PHE A 86 14.28 11.54 5.92
N ARG A 87 14.99 12.16 4.96
CA ARG A 87 14.40 13.07 3.97
C ARG A 87 14.92 12.82 2.57
N ALA A 88 14.06 12.27 1.73
CA ALA A 88 14.33 12.17 0.31
C ALA A 88 14.07 13.50 -0.42
N HIS A 89 14.91 13.83 -1.37
CA HIS A 89 14.69 14.98 -2.26
C HIS A 89 13.56 14.67 -3.24
N PRO A 90 12.70 15.63 -3.68
CA PRO A 90 11.62 15.42 -4.64
C PRO A 90 12.04 14.84 -5.98
N ARG A 91 13.32 14.83 -6.34
CA ARG A 91 13.86 14.08 -7.50
C ARG A 91 13.65 12.58 -7.43
N SER A 92 13.30 12.02 -6.25
CA SER A 92 12.95 10.62 -6.06
C SER A 92 11.56 10.25 -6.61
N LEU A 93 10.65 11.23 -6.80
CA LEU A 93 9.29 10.98 -7.26
C LEU A 93 9.17 10.23 -8.59
N PRO A 94 9.98 10.52 -9.63
CA PRO A 94 9.95 9.74 -10.87
C PRO A 94 10.33 8.26 -10.67
N VAL A 95 11.25 7.95 -9.74
CA VAL A 95 11.62 6.59 -9.40
C VAL A 95 10.46 5.90 -8.68
N LEU A 96 9.88 6.52 -7.65
CA LEU A 96 8.71 5.99 -6.96
C LEU A 96 7.55 5.74 -7.95
N LYS A 97 7.25 6.70 -8.83
CA LYS A 97 6.16 6.57 -9.81
C LYS A 97 6.36 5.44 -10.82
N ARG A 98 7.61 5.14 -11.17
CA ARG A 98 7.94 4.04 -12.09
C ARG A 98 7.62 2.68 -11.48
N HIS A 99 7.85 2.52 -10.18
CA HIS A 99 7.83 1.23 -9.52
C HIS A 99 6.58 0.97 -8.67
N PHE A 100 5.89 2.02 -8.19
CA PHE A 100 4.76 1.86 -7.27
C PHE A 100 3.49 2.56 -7.75
N ASP A 101 2.37 1.94 -7.43
CA ASP A 101 1.03 2.47 -7.67
C ASP A 101 0.50 3.21 -6.43
N ALA A 102 0.88 2.74 -5.23
CA ALA A 102 0.45 3.33 -3.96
C ALA A 102 1.56 3.26 -2.89
N LEU A 103 1.58 4.26 -2.00
CA LEU A 103 2.54 4.39 -0.91
C LEU A 103 1.81 4.50 0.43
N ALA A 104 2.15 3.64 1.39
CA ALA A 104 1.77 3.80 2.78
C ALA A 104 2.62 4.92 3.41
N LEU A 105 1.98 5.82 4.15
CA LEU A 105 2.65 6.93 4.83
C LEU A 105 2.57 6.83 6.35
N ALA A 106 1.80 5.89 6.89
CA ALA A 106 1.62 5.73 8.32
C ALA A 106 2.83 5.02 8.95
N ASN A 107 3.87 5.77 9.26
CA ASN A 107 5.08 5.27 9.92
C ASN A 107 5.70 6.33 10.84
N ASN A 108 6.68 5.92 11.66
CA ASN A 108 7.34 6.77 12.64
C ASN A 108 8.32 7.79 12.03
N HIS A 109 8.67 7.68 10.73
CA HIS A 109 9.55 8.62 10.03
C HIS A 109 8.80 9.68 9.20
N SER A 110 7.50 9.58 9.07
CA SER A 110 6.69 10.57 8.35
C SER A 110 6.74 11.97 8.96
N GLY A 111 7.00 12.06 10.28
CA GLY A 111 7.13 13.32 11.02
C GLY A 111 8.52 13.88 11.16
N ASP A 112 9.54 13.27 10.61
CA ASP A 112 10.95 13.57 10.87
C ASP A 112 11.35 15.03 10.61
N PHE A 113 10.68 15.69 9.68
CA PHE A 113 10.93 17.08 9.30
C PHE A 113 9.75 18.02 9.60
N GLY A 114 8.82 17.55 10.43
CA GLY A 114 7.67 18.32 10.92
C GLY A 114 6.48 18.34 9.96
N ARG A 115 5.34 18.83 10.46
CA ARG A 115 4.05 18.80 9.77
C ARG A 115 4.03 19.56 8.44
N ALA A 116 4.80 20.66 8.33
CA ALA A 116 4.89 21.44 7.10
C ALA A 116 5.57 20.65 5.97
N ALA A 117 6.67 19.94 6.28
CA ALA A 117 7.34 19.07 5.31
C ALA A 117 6.47 17.88 4.91
N PHE A 118 5.72 17.30 5.84
CA PHE A 118 4.77 16.25 5.54
C PHE A 118 3.63 16.74 4.63
N ALA A 119 3.08 17.93 4.89
CA ALA A 119 2.07 18.54 4.03
C ALA A 119 2.63 18.84 2.62
N GLU A 120 3.89 19.30 2.51
CA GLU A 120 4.60 19.42 1.23
C GLU A 120 4.66 18.07 0.51
N MET A 121 5.04 16.99 1.21
CA MET A 121 5.09 15.64 0.66
C MET A 121 3.74 15.21 0.08
N LEU A 122 2.63 15.42 0.81
CA LEU A 122 1.29 15.09 0.32
C LEU A 122 0.98 15.79 -1.01
N GLY A 123 1.33 17.09 -1.11
CA GLY A 123 1.18 17.88 -2.34
C GLY A 123 2.07 17.36 -3.47
N LEU A 124 3.31 17.01 -3.18
CA LEU A 124 4.28 16.49 -4.15
C LEU A 124 3.86 15.12 -4.70
N LEU A 125 3.43 14.20 -3.85
CA LEU A 125 2.92 12.88 -4.25
C LEU A 125 1.68 13.03 -5.15
N LYS A 126 0.73 13.88 -4.76
CA LYS A 126 -0.45 14.19 -5.57
C LYS A 126 -0.05 14.78 -6.94
N GLY A 127 0.88 15.73 -6.96
CA GLY A 127 1.36 16.36 -8.19
C GLY A 127 2.08 15.36 -9.13
N ALA A 128 2.74 14.35 -8.58
CA ALA A 128 3.38 13.26 -9.32
C ALA A 128 2.38 12.16 -9.75
N GLY A 129 1.12 12.24 -9.34
CA GLY A 129 0.11 11.20 -9.59
C GLY A 129 0.40 9.89 -8.86
N LEU A 130 1.07 9.95 -7.71
CA LEU A 130 1.30 8.84 -6.80
C LEU A 130 0.17 8.78 -5.78
N ALA A 131 -0.55 7.66 -5.72
CA ALA A 131 -1.54 7.44 -4.69
C ALA A 131 -0.88 7.19 -3.33
N GLN A 132 -1.53 7.59 -2.25
CA GLN A 132 -1.04 7.39 -0.90
C GLN A 132 -2.20 7.10 0.07
N PHE A 133 -1.89 6.51 1.22
CA PHE A 133 -2.84 6.19 2.27
C PHE A 133 -2.16 6.16 3.64
N GLY A 134 -2.96 6.25 4.70
CA GLY A 134 -2.47 6.26 6.08
C GLY A 134 -1.87 7.60 6.52
N GLY A 135 -1.98 8.63 5.68
CA GLY A 135 -1.58 9.99 6.01
C GLY A 135 -2.50 11.00 5.34
N GLY A 136 -2.62 12.19 5.90
CA GLY A 136 -3.53 13.21 5.40
C GLY A 136 -3.26 14.60 5.95
N HIS A 137 -3.98 15.59 5.42
CA HIS A 137 -3.94 16.97 5.93
C HIS A 137 -4.69 17.14 7.26
N ASN A 138 -5.45 16.12 7.65
CA ASN A 138 -6.20 16.05 8.90
C ASN A 138 -6.51 14.59 9.24
N LEU A 139 -7.09 14.37 10.42
CA LEU A 139 -7.45 13.05 10.94
C LEU A 139 -8.38 12.28 9.98
N SER A 140 -9.39 12.93 9.43
CA SER A 140 -10.33 12.29 8.51
C SER A 140 -9.65 11.78 7.23
N GLU A 141 -8.76 12.58 6.65
CA GLU A 141 -8.00 12.17 5.46
C GLU A 141 -7.03 11.01 5.77
N ALA A 142 -6.34 11.06 6.93
CA ALA A 142 -5.40 10.03 7.32
C ALA A 142 -6.05 8.65 7.47
N HIS A 143 -7.31 8.61 7.95
CA HIS A 143 -8.11 7.39 8.13
C HIS A 143 -8.97 7.01 6.92
N THR A 144 -8.95 7.82 5.84
CA THR A 144 -9.70 7.50 4.63
C THR A 144 -8.99 6.41 3.83
N PRO A 145 -9.67 5.29 3.47
CA PRO A 145 -9.04 4.24 2.68
C PRO A 145 -8.73 4.72 1.27
N LEU A 146 -7.58 4.31 0.75
CA LEU A 146 -7.32 4.39 -0.69
C LEU A 146 -8.06 3.25 -1.40
N ILE A 147 -8.92 3.61 -2.35
CA ILE A 147 -9.63 2.63 -3.19
C ILE A 147 -8.92 2.52 -4.52
N ILE A 148 -8.48 1.30 -4.85
CA ILE A 148 -7.93 0.96 -6.17
C ILE A 148 -8.88 0.01 -6.87
N GLU A 149 -9.28 0.37 -8.09
CA GLU A 149 -10.07 -0.53 -8.94
C GLU A 149 -9.13 -1.26 -9.91
N ARG A 150 -9.17 -2.60 -9.90
CA ARG A 150 -8.35 -3.43 -10.77
C ARG A 150 -9.09 -4.71 -11.15
N LYS A 151 -9.20 -4.99 -12.45
CA LYS A 151 -9.88 -6.19 -13.00
C LYS A 151 -11.28 -6.40 -12.39
N GLY A 152 -12.04 -5.32 -12.20
CA GLY A 152 -13.40 -5.36 -11.65
C GLY A 152 -13.49 -5.47 -10.12
N LEU A 153 -12.37 -5.59 -9.41
CA LEU A 153 -12.33 -5.58 -7.95
C LEU A 153 -12.01 -4.20 -7.39
N ARG A 154 -12.68 -3.84 -6.31
CA ARG A 154 -12.46 -2.63 -5.51
C ARG A 154 -11.65 -3.02 -4.26
N ILE A 155 -10.42 -2.55 -4.20
CA ILE A 155 -9.46 -2.90 -3.14
C ILE A 155 -9.23 -1.66 -2.28
N ALA A 156 -9.52 -1.78 -0.97
CA ALA A 156 -9.26 -0.73 0.01
C ALA A 156 -7.92 -0.99 0.71
N LEU A 157 -7.04 -0.01 0.67
CA LEU A 157 -5.80 0.02 1.45
C LEU A 157 -5.98 1.03 2.60
N LEU A 158 -5.70 0.59 3.82
CA LEU A 158 -5.69 1.41 5.04
C LEU A 158 -4.29 1.36 5.64
N GLY A 159 -3.74 2.47 6.11
CA GLY A 159 -2.41 2.51 6.70
C GLY A 159 -2.47 2.99 8.15
N TYR A 160 -1.75 2.33 9.05
CA TYR A 160 -1.70 2.71 10.47
C TYR A 160 -0.30 2.62 11.03
N ASN A 161 0.09 3.63 11.81
CA ASN A 161 1.29 3.61 12.65
C ASN A 161 0.92 3.25 14.09
N GLU A 162 1.68 2.34 14.69
CA GLU A 162 1.59 2.00 16.11
C GLU A 162 2.93 2.20 16.84
N PHE A 163 3.97 2.63 16.12
CA PHE A 163 5.26 2.89 16.71
C PHE A 163 5.46 4.39 16.99
N MET A 164 5.96 4.69 18.18
CA MET A 164 6.16 6.06 18.66
C MET A 164 7.08 6.90 17.75
N PRO A 165 6.90 8.20 17.64
CA PRO A 165 6.04 9.04 18.48
C PRO A 165 4.60 9.15 17.99
N ARG A 166 3.62 8.93 18.86
CA ARG A 166 2.21 9.22 18.60
C ARG A 166 1.96 10.72 18.35
N SER A 167 2.85 11.58 18.80
CA SER A 167 2.78 13.05 18.59
C SER A 167 2.66 13.48 17.13
N PHE A 168 2.90 12.59 16.16
CA PHE A 168 2.73 12.85 14.73
C PHE A 168 1.41 12.29 14.17
N GLU A 169 0.55 11.78 15.00
CA GLU A 169 -0.83 11.47 14.61
C GLU A 169 -1.50 12.72 14.02
N ALA A 170 -2.28 12.53 12.95
CA ALA A 170 -3.08 13.60 12.39
C ALA A 170 -4.12 14.09 13.42
N ASP A 171 -4.44 15.38 13.40
CA ASP A 171 -5.48 15.97 14.24
C ASP A 171 -6.59 16.55 13.37
N PHE A 172 -7.59 17.11 13.98
CA PHE A 172 -8.75 17.72 13.28
C PHE A 172 -8.34 18.72 12.18
N ASP A 173 -7.35 19.55 12.45
CA ASP A 173 -6.82 20.58 11.54
C ASP A 173 -5.30 20.50 11.32
N ALA A 174 -4.69 19.38 11.66
CA ALA A 174 -3.25 19.20 11.54
C ALA A 174 -2.87 17.95 10.73
N PRO A 175 -1.96 18.11 9.72
CA PRO A 175 -1.50 16.99 8.91
C PRO A 175 -0.68 16.01 9.73
N GLY A 176 -0.83 14.73 9.42
CA GLY A 176 -0.12 13.64 10.09
C GLY A 176 -0.57 12.28 9.58
N VAL A 177 -0.27 11.25 10.35
CA VAL A 177 -0.56 9.86 10.01
C VAL A 177 -1.71 9.30 10.84
N ALA A 178 -2.36 8.23 10.35
CA ALA A 178 -3.35 7.49 11.12
C ALA A 178 -2.67 6.65 12.20
N TRP A 179 -3.19 6.72 13.42
CA TRP A 179 -2.80 5.87 14.53
C TRP A 179 -3.72 4.64 14.64
N SER A 180 -3.20 3.54 15.19
CA SER A 180 -3.91 2.25 15.26
C SER A 180 -4.76 2.09 16.53
N GLU A 181 -5.60 3.06 16.87
CA GLU A 181 -6.57 2.87 17.94
C GLU A 181 -7.57 1.78 17.57
N ASP A 182 -7.74 0.74 18.38
CA ASP A 182 -8.49 -0.48 18.02
C ASP A 182 -9.91 -0.19 17.52
N GLU A 183 -10.65 0.67 18.23
CA GLU A 183 -12.02 1.04 17.84
C GLU A 183 -12.07 1.78 16.50
N GLN A 184 -11.12 2.69 16.26
CA GLN A 184 -11.04 3.44 15.01
C GLN A 184 -10.66 2.53 13.85
N VAL A 185 -9.69 1.63 14.04
CA VAL A 185 -9.28 0.65 13.03
C VAL A 185 -10.45 -0.26 12.63
N VAL A 186 -11.22 -0.75 13.60
CA VAL A 186 -12.42 -1.56 13.36
C VAL A 186 -13.47 -0.78 12.58
N ASP A 187 -13.71 0.48 12.93
CA ASP A 187 -14.68 1.34 12.25
C ASP A 187 -14.25 1.64 10.81
N ASP A 188 -12.99 1.95 10.58
CA ASP A 188 -12.44 2.20 9.25
C ASP A 188 -12.56 0.97 8.33
N ILE A 189 -12.24 -0.24 8.83
CA ILE A 189 -12.39 -1.49 8.08
C ILE A 189 -13.86 -1.73 7.71
N ARG A 190 -14.77 -1.53 8.66
CA ARG A 190 -16.21 -1.66 8.42
C ARG A 190 -16.73 -0.62 7.41
N LYS A 191 -16.26 0.62 7.50
CA LYS A 191 -16.58 1.69 6.54
C LYS A 191 -16.01 1.37 5.16
N ALA A 192 -14.81 0.82 5.06
CA ALA A 192 -14.24 0.38 3.78
C ALA A 192 -15.20 -0.59 3.06
N ARG A 193 -15.84 -1.52 3.78
CA ARG A 193 -16.86 -2.41 3.25
C ARG A 193 -18.18 -1.72 2.93
N SER A 194 -18.76 -1.03 3.92
CA SER A 194 -20.15 -0.56 3.86
C SER A 194 -20.31 0.75 3.09
N VAL A 195 -19.40 1.69 3.25
CA VAL A 195 -19.44 3.02 2.63
C VAL A 195 -18.67 3.02 1.31
N TYR A 196 -17.43 2.53 1.31
CA TYR A 196 -16.57 2.54 0.12
C TYR A 196 -16.78 1.33 -0.79
N ARG A 197 -17.58 0.34 -0.34
CA ARG A 197 -17.97 -0.85 -1.11
C ARG A 197 -16.75 -1.64 -1.63
N ALA A 198 -15.73 -1.76 -0.80
CA ALA A 198 -14.55 -2.53 -1.14
C ALA A 198 -14.85 -4.04 -1.15
N ASP A 199 -14.39 -4.72 -2.20
CA ASP A 199 -14.41 -6.17 -2.31
C ASP A 199 -13.29 -6.82 -1.47
N LEU A 200 -12.16 -6.12 -1.34
CA LEU A 200 -11.03 -6.52 -0.50
C LEU A 200 -10.61 -5.35 0.38
N VAL A 201 -10.31 -5.63 1.65
CA VAL A 201 -9.81 -4.64 2.63
C VAL A 201 -8.51 -5.15 3.20
N ILE A 202 -7.43 -4.36 3.02
CA ILE A 202 -6.07 -4.74 3.42
C ILE A 202 -5.46 -3.60 4.26
N PRO A 203 -5.49 -3.72 5.59
CA PRO A 203 -4.70 -2.86 6.47
C PRO A 203 -3.19 -3.10 6.28
N VAL A 204 -2.43 -2.01 6.23
CA VAL A 204 -0.96 -1.99 6.20
C VAL A 204 -0.49 -1.33 7.49
N MET A 205 0.28 -2.06 8.28
CA MET A 205 0.67 -1.70 9.64
C MET A 205 2.16 -1.36 9.72
N HIS A 206 2.48 -0.37 10.53
CA HIS A 206 3.84 -0.05 10.93
C HIS A 206 3.94 -0.21 12.45
N TRP A 207 4.43 -1.36 12.93
CA TRP A 207 4.27 -1.83 14.30
C TRP A 207 5.37 -2.78 14.79
N GLY A 208 5.30 -3.16 16.07
CA GLY A 208 6.21 -4.14 16.68
C GLY A 208 7.52 -3.50 17.14
N TRP A 209 8.56 -4.30 17.28
CA TRP A 209 9.88 -3.88 17.73
C TRP A 209 10.93 -4.17 16.67
N GLU A 210 11.87 -3.24 16.50
CA GLU A 210 12.99 -3.40 15.56
C GLU A 210 13.82 -4.66 15.88
N ASN A 211 14.22 -5.37 14.83
CA ASN A 211 15.05 -6.57 14.86
C ASN A 211 14.43 -7.81 15.55
N GLU A 212 13.17 -7.74 15.98
CA GLU A 212 12.47 -8.92 16.50
C GLU A 212 11.94 -9.80 15.37
N LEU A 213 12.37 -11.07 15.35
CA LEU A 213 12.02 -12.03 14.29
C LEU A 213 10.62 -12.62 14.43
N THR A 214 9.98 -12.42 15.59
CA THR A 214 8.67 -12.98 15.90
C THR A 214 7.71 -11.86 16.30
N ALA A 215 6.51 -11.88 15.78
CA ALA A 215 5.47 -10.93 16.16
C ALA A 215 5.12 -11.04 17.65
N ASN A 216 4.97 -9.89 18.32
CA ASN A 216 4.57 -9.83 19.71
C ASN A 216 3.05 -10.02 19.90
N ASP A 217 2.60 -10.14 21.14
CA ASP A 217 1.19 -10.38 21.48
C ASP A 217 0.28 -9.25 20.99
N ARG A 218 0.75 -8.00 21.05
CA ARG A 218 -0.03 -6.84 20.57
C ARG A 218 -0.26 -6.90 19.04
N GLN A 219 0.78 -7.19 18.27
CA GLN A 219 0.65 -7.38 16.83
C GLN A 219 -0.36 -8.48 16.50
N ARG A 220 -0.28 -9.63 17.19
CA ARG A 220 -1.19 -10.77 16.99
C ARG A 220 -2.63 -10.43 17.36
N GLN A 221 -2.83 -9.77 18.50
CA GLN A 221 -4.16 -9.37 18.95
C GLN A 221 -4.82 -8.41 17.94
N LEU A 222 -4.13 -7.33 17.58
CA LEU A 222 -4.68 -6.32 16.67
C LEU A 222 -4.94 -6.88 15.27
N ALA A 223 -4.02 -7.71 14.74
CA ALA A 223 -4.23 -8.35 13.45
C ALA A 223 -5.50 -9.20 13.40
N ARG A 224 -5.75 -9.99 14.46
CA ARG A 224 -6.98 -10.81 14.56
C ARG A 224 -8.22 -9.94 14.68
N VAL A 225 -8.17 -8.85 15.46
CA VAL A 225 -9.27 -7.86 15.54
C VAL A 225 -9.57 -7.26 14.17
N MET A 226 -8.55 -6.94 13.36
CA MET A 226 -8.73 -6.46 11.99
C MET A 226 -9.43 -7.49 11.10
N VAL A 227 -9.03 -8.75 11.16
CA VAL A 227 -9.67 -9.84 10.41
C VAL A 227 -11.11 -10.03 10.86
N ASP A 228 -11.38 -10.02 12.18
CA ASP A 228 -12.74 -10.10 12.73
C ASP A 228 -13.62 -8.93 12.30
N ALA A 229 -13.03 -7.74 12.09
CA ALA A 229 -13.72 -6.56 11.57
C ALA A 229 -14.01 -6.62 10.06
N GLY A 230 -13.36 -7.54 9.32
CA GLY A 230 -13.60 -7.77 7.90
C GLY A 230 -12.40 -7.53 6.98
N ALA A 231 -11.17 -7.46 7.51
CA ALA A 231 -9.95 -7.44 6.68
C ALA A 231 -9.74 -8.78 5.98
N ASP A 232 -9.26 -8.76 4.73
CA ASP A 232 -8.97 -9.97 3.94
C ASP A 232 -7.51 -10.39 4.04
N ALA A 233 -6.64 -9.46 4.40
CA ALA A 233 -5.24 -9.68 4.71
C ALA A 233 -4.76 -8.56 5.63
N VAL A 234 -3.69 -8.79 6.39
CA VAL A 234 -2.98 -7.76 7.16
C VAL A 234 -1.50 -7.83 6.78
N ILE A 235 -0.92 -6.70 6.40
CA ILE A 235 0.48 -6.60 5.99
C ILE A 235 1.20 -5.66 6.95
N GLY A 236 2.29 -6.12 7.56
CA GLY A 236 3.07 -5.35 8.52
C GLY A 236 4.47 -4.97 8.02
N GLY A 237 5.03 -3.93 8.62
CA GLY A 237 6.39 -3.43 8.49
C GLY A 237 6.88 -2.83 9.81
N HIS A 238 8.02 -2.17 9.85
CA HIS A 238 8.73 -1.56 10.95
C HIS A 238 9.80 -2.45 11.62
N PRO A 239 9.64 -3.75 11.87
CA PRO A 239 10.71 -4.53 12.51
C PRO A 239 12.04 -4.56 11.74
N HIS A 240 12.08 -4.07 10.50
CA HIS A 240 13.23 -4.06 9.59
C HIS A 240 13.77 -5.45 9.24
N VAL A 241 13.11 -6.49 9.73
CA VAL A 241 13.33 -7.90 9.41
C VAL A 241 11.98 -8.54 9.06
N THR A 242 12.01 -9.64 8.30
CA THR A 242 10.79 -10.41 8.07
C THR A 242 10.39 -11.15 9.33
N GLN A 243 9.09 -11.11 9.65
CA GLN A 243 8.50 -11.86 10.76
C GLN A 243 7.66 -13.03 10.25
N ASP A 244 7.13 -13.82 11.17
CA ASP A 244 6.27 -14.95 10.90
C ASP A 244 4.98 -14.55 10.16
N ILE A 245 4.37 -15.54 9.52
CA ILE A 245 3.08 -15.42 8.81
C ILE A 245 2.07 -16.29 9.54
N GLU A 246 0.89 -15.74 9.79
CA GLU A 246 -0.25 -16.45 10.35
C GLU A 246 -1.39 -16.52 9.33
N HIS A 247 -2.19 -17.59 9.40
CA HIS A 247 -3.49 -17.66 8.74
C HIS A 247 -4.57 -17.72 9.82
N TYR A 248 -5.32 -16.64 9.96
CA TYR A 248 -6.42 -16.54 10.91
C TYR A 248 -7.75 -16.47 10.16
N GLN A 249 -8.68 -17.38 10.45
CA GLN A 249 -9.94 -17.55 9.71
C GLN A 249 -9.76 -17.62 8.19
N GLY A 250 -8.66 -18.27 7.74
CA GLY A 250 -8.33 -18.40 6.33
C GLY A 250 -7.76 -17.12 5.68
N LYS A 251 -7.56 -16.03 6.45
CA LYS A 251 -6.98 -14.77 5.97
C LYS A 251 -5.49 -14.71 6.35
N PRO A 252 -4.61 -14.31 5.41
CA PRO A 252 -3.19 -14.18 5.68
C PRO A 252 -2.90 -12.93 6.51
N ILE A 253 -2.03 -13.10 7.51
CA ILE A 253 -1.43 -12.03 8.30
C ILE A 253 0.08 -12.15 8.13
N VAL A 254 0.70 -11.18 7.48
CA VAL A 254 2.15 -11.06 7.32
C VAL A 254 2.61 -10.00 8.32
N TYR A 255 3.23 -10.41 9.42
CA TYR A 255 3.53 -9.49 10.52
C TYR A 255 4.61 -8.47 10.18
N SER A 256 5.59 -8.82 9.36
CA SER A 256 6.53 -7.87 8.75
C SER A 256 7.09 -8.41 7.44
N VAL A 257 7.11 -7.54 6.44
CA VAL A 257 7.77 -7.81 5.15
C VAL A 257 9.23 -7.34 5.13
N GLY A 258 9.68 -6.66 6.19
CA GLY A 258 11.05 -6.17 6.34
C GLY A 258 11.40 -4.96 5.46
N ASN A 259 12.71 -4.68 5.37
CA ASN A 259 13.25 -3.62 4.53
C ASN A 259 13.26 -4.00 3.06
N PHE A 260 12.99 -3.02 2.21
CA PHE A 260 13.23 -3.13 0.78
C PHE A 260 14.41 -2.25 0.34
N VAL A 261 14.41 -0.98 0.68
CA VAL A 261 15.55 -0.07 0.50
C VAL A 261 15.73 0.73 1.80
N MET A 262 16.77 0.45 2.52
CA MET A 262 17.07 1.11 3.79
C MET A 262 18.46 1.74 3.75
N LYS A 263 18.67 2.77 4.57
CA LYS A 263 19.97 3.36 4.81
C LYS A 263 20.86 2.34 5.53
N GLU A 264 22.12 2.21 5.08
CA GLU A 264 23.13 1.51 5.87
C GLU A 264 23.43 2.30 7.14
N THR A 265 23.33 1.64 8.29
CA THR A 265 23.59 2.23 9.62
C THR A 265 24.98 1.85 10.12
#